data_7995adac4a08d1ffbe379f31e9e4ea86
#
_entry.id   7995adac4a08d1ffbe379f31e9e4ea86
#
_cell.length_a   1.000
_cell.length_b   1.000
_cell.length_c   1.000
_cell.angle_alpha   90.00
_cell.angle_beta   90.00
_cell.angle_gamma   90.00
#
_symmetry.space_group_name_H-M   'P 1'
#
loop_
_entity.id
_entity.type
_entity.pdbx_description
1 polymer ?
#
loop_
_entity_poly.entity_id
_entity_poly.type
_entity_poly.pdbx_seq_one_letter_code
_entity_poly.pdbx_strand_id
1 'polypeptide(L)'
;MNTNYGLTYPKETDFYDINIFNSNFSALADGIDSAKNITVKGNHEIVIASENSSERVKKVADFICSAEDSSIVFQNAINAVEVGCSIFVASGYYKFKSTVNINKTLYIHGCNNSTNLYQAGADSVKAIFNITAKDVELKNLKFADSKGNSSEPLLYIQAENVVIDTCWFEQYQNTKLSVNAIYFKNCSALMRIVNCCFAKMENDSATVINCKSVKFGRYHKWKLLFI
;
A
#
# COMPACT_ATOMS: atom_id res chain seq x y z
N MET A 1 -41.79 -5.59 26.40
CA MET A 1 -41.26 -6.25 25.15
C MET A 1 -39.84 -5.82 24.96
N ASN A 2 -38.91 -6.77 24.92
CA ASN A 2 -37.52 -6.43 24.60
C ASN A 2 -37.35 -6.44 23.08
N THR A 3 -36.62 -5.48 22.56
CA THR A 3 -36.22 -5.48 21.15
C THR A 3 -35.11 -6.51 20.95
N ASN A 4 -34.89 -6.95 19.68
CA ASN A 4 -33.74 -7.79 19.31
C ASN A 4 -32.38 -7.10 19.57
N TYR A 5 -32.39 -5.81 19.92
CA TYR A 5 -31.20 -4.98 20.20
C TYR A 5 -31.01 -4.68 21.69
N GLY A 6 -31.71 -5.40 22.59
CA GLY A 6 -31.58 -5.20 24.03
C GLY A 6 -32.27 -3.93 24.57
N LEU A 7 -33.02 -3.22 23.75
CA LEU A 7 -33.75 -2.00 24.18
C LEU A 7 -35.09 -2.37 24.82
N THR A 8 -35.47 -1.65 25.87
CA THR A 8 -36.73 -1.82 26.56
C THR A 8 -37.72 -0.75 26.11
N TYR A 9 -38.90 -1.17 25.63
CA TYR A 9 -39.99 -0.22 25.34
C TYR A 9 -40.72 0.16 26.62
N PRO A 10 -40.87 1.46 26.92
CA PRO A 10 -41.75 1.90 28.00
C PRO A 10 -43.21 1.58 27.66
N LYS A 11 -44.00 1.24 28.67
CA LYS A 11 -45.47 1.10 28.54
C LYS A 11 -46.11 2.45 28.74
N GLU A 12 -47.32 2.65 28.20
CA GLU A 12 -48.08 3.91 28.37
C GLU A 12 -48.32 4.30 29.82
N THR A 13 -48.25 3.31 30.72
CA THR A 13 -48.46 3.50 32.18
C THR A 13 -47.14 3.69 32.94
N ASP A 14 -46.02 3.59 32.30
CA ASP A 14 -44.71 3.69 32.97
C ASP A 14 -44.39 5.18 33.22
N PHE A 15 -44.08 5.51 34.49
CA PHE A 15 -43.43 6.78 34.78
C PHE A 15 -42.05 6.81 34.12
N TYR A 16 -41.62 8.01 33.74
CA TYR A 16 -40.29 8.20 33.16
C TYR A 16 -39.19 7.69 34.11
N ASP A 17 -38.57 6.56 33.78
CA ASP A 17 -37.49 6.00 34.56
C ASP A 17 -36.14 6.31 33.85
N ILE A 18 -35.37 7.19 34.45
CA ILE A 18 -34.07 7.63 33.98
C ILE A 18 -33.10 6.46 33.84
N ASN A 19 -33.23 5.39 34.65
CA ASN A 19 -32.35 4.23 34.56
C ASN A 19 -32.64 3.41 33.31
N ILE A 20 -33.91 3.25 32.93
CA ILE A 20 -34.29 2.59 31.66
C ILE A 20 -33.79 3.41 30.48
N PHE A 21 -33.92 4.71 30.54
CA PHE A 21 -33.41 5.61 29.51
C PHE A 21 -31.89 5.48 29.36
N ASN A 22 -31.14 5.59 30.46
CA ASN A 22 -29.69 5.48 30.46
C ASN A 22 -29.22 4.10 30.01
N SER A 23 -29.92 3.02 30.41
CA SER A 23 -29.57 1.66 29.96
C SER A 23 -29.78 1.46 28.45
N ASN A 24 -30.83 2.05 27.90
CA ASN A 24 -31.10 2.06 26.47
C ASN A 24 -30.03 2.83 25.70
N PHE A 25 -29.57 3.97 26.21
CA PHE A 25 -28.44 4.70 25.61
C PHE A 25 -27.12 3.92 25.66
N SER A 26 -26.86 3.26 26.77
CA SER A 26 -25.69 2.40 26.90
C SER A 26 -25.73 1.25 25.89
N ALA A 27 -26.87 0.56 25.80
CA ALA A 27 -27.03 -0.53 24.81
C ALA A 27 -26.91 -0.04 23.35
N LEU A 28 -27.35 1.17 23.06
CA LEU A 28 -27.21 1.79 21.74
C LEU A 28 -25.75 2.13 21.46
N ALA A 29 -25.03 2.69 22.45
CA ALA A 29 -23.59 2.99 22.32
C ALA A 29 -22.78 1.71 22.10
N ASP A 30 -23.04 0.65 22.87
CA ASP A 30 -22.41 -0.66 22.71
C ASP A 30 -22.72 -1.28 21.33
N GLY A 31 -23.95 -1.11 20.85
CA GLY A 31 -24.36 -1.53 19.51
C GLY A 31 -23.63 -0.78 18.40
N ILE A 32 -23.43 0.53 18.57
CA ILE A 32 -22.66 1.37 17.63
C ILE A 32 -21.19 0.98 17.63
N ASP A 33 -20.59 0.76 18.79
CA ASP A 33 -19.19 0.34 18.91
C ASP A 33 -18.99 -1.08 18.40
N SER A 34 -19.94 -1.97 18.61
CA SER A 34 -19.98 -3.30 18.00
C SER A 34 -20.07 -3.23 16.48
N ALA A 35 -20.91 -2.32 15.95
CA ALA A 35 -21.03 -2.10 14.50
C ALA A 35 -19.76 -1.50 13.89
N LYS A 36 -19.06 -0.62 14.60
CA LYS A 36 -17.73 -0.13 14.20
C LYS A 36 -16.66 -1.23 14.21
N ASN A 37 -16.82 -2.19 15.14
CA ASN A 37 -15.91 -3.33 15.30
C ASN A 37 -16.34 -4.58 14.50
N ILE A 38 -17.47 -4.52 13.78
CA ILE A 38 -17.76 -5.51 12.74
C ILE A 38 -16.74 -5.26 11.61
N THR A 39 -15.56 -5.78 11.82
CA THR A 39 -14.65 -6.12 10.72
C THR A 39 -15.43 -7.12 9.89
N VAL A 40 -15.93 -6.67 8.75
CA VAL A 40 -16.50 -7.58 7.76
C VAL A 40 -15.36 -8.54 7.43
N LYS A 41 -15.41 -9.75 7.99
CA LYS A 41 -14.50 -10.82 7.63
C LYS A 41 -14.80 -11.21 6.20
N GLY A 42 -14.09 -10.62 5.28
CA GLY A 42 -14.22 -10.87 3.85
C GLY A 42 -13.89 -9.62 3.05
N ASN A 43 -12.79 -9.64 2.33
CA ASN A 43 -12.34 -8.63 1.36
C ASN A 43 -12.35 -7.17 1.84
N HIS A 44 -11.99 -6.92 3.09
CA HIS A 44 -11.85 -5.54 3.56
C HIS A 44 -10.58 -4.94 2.96
N GLU A 45 -10.77 -3.88 2.19
CA GLU A 45 -9.67 -3.08 1.68
C GLU A 45 -9.17 -2.14 2.78
N ILE A 46 -7.88 -2.23 3.12
CA ILE A 46 -7.24 -1.27 4.03
C ILE A 46 -6.93 0.01 3.27
N VAL A 47 -7.29 1.15 3.86
CA VAL A 47 -7.02 2.47 3.30
C VAL A 47 -5.86 3.14 4.04
N ILE A 48 -4.79 3.47 3.29
CA ILE A 48 -3.67 4.27 3.79
C ILE A 48 -3.80 5.69 3.26
N ALA A 49 -3.76 6.68 4.16
CA ALA A 49 -3.71 8.09 3.82
C ALA A 49 -2.35 8.71 4.19
N SER A 50 -1.92 9.70 3.42
CA SER A 50 -0.79 10.55 3.77
C SER A 50 -1.24 11.66 4.72
N GLU A 51 -0.32 12.20 5.52
CA GLU A 51 -0.55 13.43 6.28
C GLU A 51 -1.04 14.58 5.41
N ASN A 52 -0.62 14.61 4.14
CA ASN A 52 -1.03 15.62 3.16
C ASN A 52 -2.36 15.31 2.47
N SER A 53 -2.99 14.17 2.77
CA SER A 53 -4.32 13.85 2.26
C SER A 53 -5.37 14.78 2.85
N SER A 54 -6.49 14.98 2.12
CA SER A 54 -7.59 15.79 2.63
C SER A 54 -8.16 15.21 3.93
N GLU A 55 -8.73 16.08 4.77
CA GLU A 55 -9.37 15.65 6.03
C GLU A 55 -10.48 14.61 5.80
N ARG A 56 -11.18 14.71 4.67
CA ARG A 56 -12.20 13.72 4.30
C ARG A 56 -11.59 12.33 4.09
N VAL A 57 -10.45 12.26 3.43
CA VAL A 57 -9.75 10.98 3.19
C VAL A 57 -9.18 10.45 4.49
N LYS A 58 -8.56 11.30 5.31
CA LYS A 58 -8.00 10.91 6.60
C LYS A 58 -9.04 10.34 7.57
N LYS A 59 -10.28 10.85 7.52
CA LYS A 59 -11.39 10.35 8.37
C LYS A 59 -11.82 8.91 8.07
N VAL A 60 -11.60 8.44 6.84
CA VAL A 60 -11.98 7.08 6.41
C VAL A 60 -10.78 6.16 6.26
N ALA A 61 -9.57 6.65 6.49
CA ALA A 61 -8.35 5.86 6.40
C ALA A 61 -8.16 5.02 7.67
N ASP A 62 -7.76 3.76 7.47
CA ASP A 62 -7.38 2.85 8.57
C ASP A 62 -6.02 3.22 9.12
N PHE A 63 -5.14 3.75 8.27
CA PHE A 63 -3.79 4.15 8.61
C PHE A 63 -3.46 5.53 8.04
N ILE A 64 -2.83 6.39 8.84
CA ILE A 64 -2.35 7.71 8.41
C ILE A 64 -0.83 7.74 8.55
N CYS A 65 -0.15 8.00 7.43
CA CYS A 65 1.31 8.15 7.40
C CYS A 65 1.73 9.54 7.83
N SER A 66 2.79 9.63 8.61
CA SER A 66 3.45 10.91 8.88
C SER A 66 4.27 11.38 7.66
N ALA A 67 4.53 12.68 7.56
CA ALA A 67 5.40 13.26 6.54
C ALA A 67 6.87 12.83 6.71
N GLU A 68 7.26 12.38 7.91
CA GLU A 68 8.66 12.06 8.22
C GLU A 68 9.06 10.64 7.79
N ASP A 69 8.20 9.65 8.00
CA ASP A 69 8.45 8.25 7.60
C ASP A 69 7.15 7.47 7.47
N SER A 70 6.88 7.00 6.28
CA SER A 70 5.71 6.17 5.96
C SER A 70 6.00 4.67 6.09
N SER A 71 7.26 4.27 6.19
CA SER A 71 7.67 2.86 6.13
C SER A 71 7.03 2.02 7.22
N ILE A 72 7.00 2.53 8.45
CA ILE A 72 6.44 1.82 9.61
C ILE A 72 4.94 1.61 9.43
N VAL A 73 4.24 2.64 8.95
CA VAL A 73 2.79 2.59 8.77
C VAL A 73 2.42 1.61 7.66
N PHE A 74 3.14 1.64 6.54
CA PHE A 74 2.95 0.64 5.47
C PHE A 74 3.22 -0.78 5.95
N GLN A 75 4.27 -1.00 6.73
CA GLN A 75 4.56 -2.32 7.28
C GLN A 75 3.44 -2.79 8.22
N ASN A 76 2.91 -1.90 9.05
CA ASN A 76 1.80 -2.20 9.94
C ASN A 76 0.52 -2.53 9.16
N ALA A 77 0.20 -1.77 8.11
CA ALA A 77 -0.94 -2.05 7.23
C ALA A 77 -0.79 -3.42 6.54
N ILE A 78 0.39 -3.72 5.99
CA ILE A 78 0.68 -5.03 5.40
C ILE A 78 0.54 -6.15 6.44
N ASN A 79 0.99 -5.95 7.66
CA ASN A 79 0.86 -6.95 8.71
C ASN A 79 -0.62 -7.18 9.10
N ALA A 80 -1.42 -6.13 9.11
CA ALA A 80 -2.84 -6.15 9.50
C ALA A 80 -3.76 -6.75 8.44
N VAL A 81 -3.46 -6.51 7.14
CA VAL A 81 -4.29 -7.01 6.05
C VAL A 81 -4.23 -8.55 5.97
N GLU A 82 -5.35 -9.17 5.62
CA GLU A 82 -5.40 -10.62 5.38
C GLU A 82 -4.75 -10.98 4.04
N VAL A 83 -4.35 -12.26 3.91
CA VAL A 83 -3.77 -12.80 2.67
C VAL A 83 -4.80 -12.72 1.55
N GLY A 84 -4.40 -12.19 0.39
CA GLY A 84 -5.27 -12.06 -0.79
C GLY A 84 -6.17 -10.83 -0.78
N CYS A 85 -6.08 -9.99 0.26
CA CYS A 85 -6.83 -8.73 0.33
C CYS A 85 -6.07 -7.55 -0.28
N SER A 86 -6.72 -6.38 -0.32
CA SER A 86 -6.18 -5.18 -0.94
C SER A 86 -5.83 -4.08 0.05
N ILE A 87 -4.86 -3.24 -0.35
CA ILE A 87 -4.51 -2.00 0.30
C ILE A 87 -4.67 -0.88 -0.73
N PHE A 88 -5.58 0.05 -0.47
CA PHE A 88 -5.70 1.28 -1.23
C PHE A 88 -4.82 2.36 -0.61
N VAL A 89 -3.95 2.94 -1.42
CA VAL A 89 -3.09 4.06 -1.03
C VAL A 89 -3.63 5.34 -1.63
N ALA A 90 -4.18 6.20 -0.81
CA ALA A 90 -4.79 7.46 -1.26
C ALA A 90 -3.76 8.39 -1.90
N SER A 91 -4.25 9.41 -2.61
CA SER A 91 -3.39 10.47 -3.16
C SER A 91 -2.58 11.14 -2.05
N GLY A 92 -1.28 11.32 -2.28
CA GLY A 92 -0.38 11.94 -1.33
C GLY A 92 1.08 11.62 -1.58
N TYR A 93 1.93 12.15 -0.69
CA TYR A 93 3.37 11.91 -0.69
C TYR A 93 3.73 11.01 0.49
N TYR A 94 4.43 9.91 0.20
CA TYR A 94 4.79 8.88 1.16
C TYR A 94 6.30 8.69 1.17
N LYS A 95 6.95 9.09 2.25
CA LYS A 95 8.40 9.07 2.42
C LYS A 95 8.85 7.77 3.06
N PHE A 96 9.76 7.07 2.41
CA PHE A 96 10.30 5.81 2.92
C PHE A 96 11.74 5.98 3.41
N LYS A 97 11.95 5.81 4.71
CA LYS A 97 13.27 5.79 5.35
C LYS A 97 13.80 4.38 5.60
N SER A 98 12.95 3.38 5.47
CA SER A 98 13.30 1.96 5.53
C SER A 98 12.54 1.14 4.51
N THR A 99 13.06 -0.03 4.20
CA THR A 99 12.43 -0.96 3.28
C THR A 99 11.20 -1.62 3.92
N VAL A 100 10.11 -1.64 3.19
CA VAL A 100 8.88 -2.34 3.58
C VAL A 100 8.87 -3.73 2.93
N ASN A 101 8.62 -4.76 3.73
CA ASN A 101 8.61 -6.15 3.28
C ASN A 101 7.19 -6.61 2.96
N ILE A 102 6.98 -7.08 1.73
CA ILE A 102 5.74 -7.69 1.29
C ILE A 102 5.95 -9.21 1.29
N ASN A 103 5.56 -9.85 2.37
CA ASN A 103 5.77 -11.26 2.66
C ASN A 103 4.50 -12.12 2.59
N LYS A 104 3.42 -11.57 2.07
CA LYS A 104 2.15 -12.26 1.83
C LYS A 104 1.53 -11.82 0.50
N THR A 105 0.74 -12.69 -0.10
CA THR A 105 -0.07 -12.37 -1.29
C THR A 105 -1.01 -11.23 -0.97
N LEU A 106 -0.94 -10.13 -1.72
CA LEU A 106 -1.81 -8.98 -1.56
C LEU A 106 -1.78 -8.08 -2.81
N TYR A 107 -2.75 -7.18 -2.86
CA TYR A 107 -2.93 -6.21 -3.91
C TYR A 107 -2.79 -4.78 -3.35
N ILE A 108 -1.81 -4.01 -3.85
CA ILE A 108 -1.61 -2.63 -3.45
C ILE A 108 -1.90 -1.72 -4.64
N HIS A 109 -2.82 -0.80 -4.49
CA HIS A 109 -3.15 0.13 -5.56
C HIS A 109 -3.33 1.57 -5.05
N GLY A 110 -3.14 2.52 -5.96
CA GLY A 110 -3.21 3.95 -5.67
C GLY A 110 -3.98 4.75 -6.71
N CYS A 111 -3.71 6.04 -6.74
CA CYS A 111 -4.33 7.04 -7.63
C CYS A 111 -3.36 7.51 -8.73
N ASN A 112 -2.65 6.60 -9.37
CA ASN A 112 -1.63 6.92 -10.38
C ASN A 112 -0.54 7.87 -9.84
N ASN A 113 -0.14 8.85 -10.63
CA ASN A 113 0.90 9.83 -10.29
C ASN A 113 0.60 10.66 -9.04
N SER A 114 -0.64 10.65 -8.57
CA SER A 114 -1.03 11.35 -7.33
C SER A 114 -0.69 10.56 -6.06
N THR A 115 -0.39 9.26 -6.17
CA THR A 115 0.12 8.44 -5.07
C THR A 115 1.62 8.27 -5.25
N ASN A 116 2.39 9.13 -4.60
CA ASN A 116 3.83 9.20 -4.78
C ASN A 116 4.58 8.59 -3.60
N LEU A 117 5.18 7.43 -3.83
CA LEU A 117 6.04 6.71 -2.90
C LEU A 117 7.49 7.05 -3.23
N TYR A 118 8.20 7.70 -2.32
CA TYR A 118 9.57 8.12 -2.60
C TYR A 118 10.58 7.67 -1.54
N GLN A 119 11.73 7.24 -2.03
CA GLN A 119 12.84 6.82 -1.20
C GLN A 119 13.55 8.04 -0.60
N ALA A 120 13.78 8.03 0.71
CA ALA A 120 14.28 9.21 1.43
C ALA A 120 15.80 9.40 1.37
N GLY A 121 16.52 8.66 0.55
CA GLY A 121 17.96 8.83 0.34
C GLY A 121 18.83 8.52 1.55
N ALA A 122 18.41 7.61 2.41
CA ALA A 122 19.27 7.07 3.46
C ALA A 122 19.95 5.79 2.96
N ASP A 123 21.23 5.61 3.27
CA ASP A 123 22.03 4.42 2.88
C ASP A 123 21.43 3.09 3.39
N SER A 124 20.49 3.16 4.32
CA SER A 124 19.79 2.01 4.91
C SER A 124 18.58 1.51 4.10
N VAL A 125 18.09 2.31 3.15
CA VAL A 125 16.91 1.93 2.36
C VAL A 125 17.35 1.12 1.15
N LYS A 126 17.17 -0.19 1.18
CA LYS A 126 17.54 -1.10 0.10
C LYS A 126 16.52 -1.15 -1.06
N ALA A 127 15.28 -0.77 -0.80
CA ALA A 127 14.20 -0.62 -1.77
C ALA A 127 13.01 0.03 -1.06
N ILE A 128 12.07 0.61 -1.78
CA ILE A 128 10.77 1.00 -1.19
C ILE A 128 10.05 -0.28 -0.76
N PHE A 129 9.89 -1.24 -1.69
CA PHE A 129 9.31 -2.54 -1.39
C PHE A 129 10.29 -3.66 -1.70
N ASN A 130 10.44 -4.58 -0.74
CA ASN A 130 11.06 -5.88 -0.91
C ASN A 130 9.95 -6.95 -0.95
N ILE A 131 9.71 -7.54 -2.12
CA ILE A 131 8.63 -8.48 -2.38
C ILE A 131 9.18 -9.89 -2.33
N THR A 132 8.76 -10.64 -1.31
CA THR A 132 9.15 -12.04 -1.11
C THR A 132 7.98 -13.02 -1.25
N ALA A 133 6.74 -12.51 -1.26
CA ALA A 133 5.55 -13.31 -1.49
C ALA A 133 5.18 -13.36 -2.97
N LYS A 134 4.67 -14.52 -3.39
CA LYS A 134 4.09 -14.70 -4.72
C LYS A 134 2.72 -14.06 -4.84
N ASP A 135 2.25 -13.90 -6.07
CA ASP A 135 0.91 -13.42 -6.40
C ASP A 135 0.65 -12.01 -5.80
N VAL A 136 1.64 -11.13 -5.88
CA VAL A 136 1.53 -9.72 -5.46
C VAL A 136 1.25 -8.86 -6.69
N GLU A 137 0.30 -7.94 -6.58
CA GLU A 137 0.02 -6.93 -7.61
C GLU A 137 0.21 -5.52 -7.07
N LEU A 138 0.98 -4.70 -7.82
CA LEU A 138 1.14 -3.27 -7.58
C LEU A 138 0.52 -2.51 -8.75
N LYS A 139 -0.40 -1.58 -8.47
CA LYS A 139 -1.13 -0.85 -9.51
C LYS A 139 -1.31 0.63 -9.21
N ASN A 140 -1.27 1.46 -10.26
CA ASN A 140 -1.57 2.89 -10.15
C ASN A 140 -0.74 3.61 -9.08
N LEU A 141 0.54 3.29 -8.97
CA LEU A 141 1.47 3.87 -8.01
C LEU A 141 2.60 4.58 -8.71
N LYS A 142 3.09 5.67 -8.12
CA LYS A 142 4.32 6.30 -8.54
C LYS A 142 5.43 5.98 -7.55
N PHE A 143 6.53 5.47 -8.06
CA PHE A 143 7.76 5.21 -7.33
C PHE A 143 8.83 6.21 -7.74
N ALA A 144 9.43 6.88 -6.76
CA ALA A 144 10.44 7.90 -7.03
C ALA A 144 11.65 7.77 -6.09
N ASP A 145 12.83 8.13 -6.58
CA ASP A 145 14.00 8.38 -5.76
C ASP A 145 14.14 9.89 -5.53
N SER A 146 14.16 10.32 -4.28
CA SER A 146 14.11 11.76 -3.96
C SER A 146 15.46 12.48 -4.00
N LYS A 147 16.58 11.78 -3.95
CA LYS A 147 17.90 12.42 -3.84
C LYS A 147 19.03 11.75 -4.60
N GLY A 148 18.76 10.64 -5.27
CA GLY A 148 19.73 9.99 -6.11
C GLY A 148 21.04 9.59 -5.46
N ASN A 149 21.05 9.34 -4.20
CA ASN A 149 22.21 8.83 -3.47
C ASN A 149 22.09 7.33 -3.18
N SER A 150 21.01 6.69 -3.61
CA SER A 150 20.84 5.27 -3.42
C SER A 150 21.28 4.51 -4.67
N SER A 151 22.15 3.54 -4.50
CA SER A 151 22.48 2.53 -5.52
C SER A 151 21.44 1.40 -5.56
N GLU A 152 20.44 1.46 -4.70
CA GLU A 152 19.47 0.40 -4.49
C GLU A 152 18.21 0.60 -5.36
N PRO A 153 17.54 -0.46 -5.79
CA PRO A 153 16.36 -0.37 -6.65
C PRO A 153 15.17 0.24 -5.89
N LEU A 154 14.20 0.77 -6.63
CA LEU A 154 12.93 1.19 -6.03
C LEU A 154 12.09 -0.02 -5.62
N LEU A 155 12.09 -1.07 -6.44
CA LEU A 155 11.47 -2.36 -6.12
C LEU A 155 12.51 -3.47 -6.18
N TYR A 156 12.57 -4.27 -5.12
CA TYR A 156 13.38 -5.48 -5.03
C TYR A 156 12.45 -6.69 -4.98
N ILE A 157 12.50 -7.56 -5.99
CA ILE A 157 11.55 -8.66 -6.17
C ILE A 157 12.28 -9.98 -6.13
N GLN A 158 11.90 -10.84 -5.21
CA GLN A 158 12.45 -12.17 -4.97
C GLN A 158 11.36 -13.25 -5.02
N ALA A 159 10.24 -12.95 -5.65
CA ALA A 159 9.05 -13.80 -5.68
C ALA A 159 8.58 -14.02 -7.10
N GLU A 160 7.71 -14.99 -7.27
CA GLU A 160 7.10 -15.37 -8.54
C GLU A 160 5.72 -14.73 -8.70
N ASN A 161 5.26 -14.63 -9.95
CA ASN A 161 3.93 -14.14 -10.31
C ASN A 161 3.60 -12.75 -9.74
N VAL A 162 4.58 -11.83 -9.80
CA VAL A 162 4.35 -10.43 -9.41
C VAL A 162 3.89 -9.63 -10.62
N VAL A 163 2.84 -8.85 -10.46
CA VAL A 163 2.27 -7.96 -11.48
C VAL A 163 2.52 -6.50 -11.08
N ILE A 164 3.08 -5.73 -12.00
CA ILE A 164 3.25 -4.29 -11.87
C ILE A 164 2.50 -3.66 -13.04
N ASP A 165 1.39 -3.00 -12.75
CA ASP A 165 0.48 -2.45 -13.77
C ASP A 165 0.25 -0.96 -13.57
N THR A 166 0.35 -0.21 -14.64
CA THR A 166 0.05 1.24 -14.67
C THR A 166 0.82 2.00 -13.59
N CYS A 167 2.08 1.62 -13.34
CA CYS A 167 2.95 2.28 -12.38
C CYS A 167 3.91 3.26 -13.09
N TRP A 168 4.29 4.29 -12.37
CA TRP A 168 5.23 5.30 -12.82
C TRP A 168 6.51 5.21 -12.00
N PHE A 169 7.67 5.12 -12.68
CA PHE A 169 8.98 5.11 -12.06
C PHE A 169 9.73 6.38 -12.46
N GLU A 170 10.18 7.16 -11.49
CA GLU A 170 10.86 8.41 -11.74
C GLU A 170 12.12 8.54 -10.87
N GLN A 171 13.24 8.89 -11.50
CA GLN A 171 14.46 9.26 -10.81
C GLN A 171 14.54 10.78 -10.72
N TYR A 172 14.70 11.31 -9.51
CA TYR A 172 14.94 12.72 -9.30
C TYR A 172 16.43 13.02 -9.43
N GLN A 173 16.73 13.87 -10.38
CA GLN A 173 17.95 14.56 -10.80
C GLN A 173 19.29 14.33 -10.05
N ASN A 174 20.36 14.28 -10.87
CA ASN A 174 21.78 14.50 -10.56
C ASN A 174 22.50 13.39 -9.77
N THR A 175 22.17 12.16 -9.99
CA THR A 175 22.94 11.09 -9.39
C THR A 175 23.84 10.40 -10.39
N LYS A 176 25.10 10.38 -10.06
CA LYS A 176 26.12 9.58 -10.75
C LYS A 176 25.98 8.08 -10.48
N LEU A 177 24.93 7.68 -9.77
CA LEU A 177 24.68 6.30 -9.37
C LEU A 177 23.60 5.69 -10.26
N SER A 178 23.86 4.53 -10.80
CA SER A 178 22.89 3.77 -11.58
C SER A 178 21.86 3.15 -10.64
N VAL A 179 20.69 3.75 -10.57
CA VAL A 179 19.56 3.18 -9.82
C VAL A 179 18.74 2.31 -10.75
N ASN A 180 18.54 1.07 -10.37
CA ASN A 180 17.58 0.22 -11.06
C ASN A 180 16.17 0.60 -10.58
N ALA A 181 15.22 0.80 -11.49
CA ALA A 181 13.82 0.98 -11.06
C ALA A 181 13.32 -0.32 -10.41
N ILE A 182 13.58 -1.45 -11.04
CA ILE A 182 13.13 -2.76 -10.57
C ILE A 182 14.30 -3.74 -10.67
N TYR A 183 14.55 -4.45 -9.58
CA TYR A 183 15.56 -5.52 -9.53
C TYR A 183 14.87 -6.86 -9.21
N PHE A 184 15.07 -7.83 -10.08
CA PHE A 184 14.61 -9.19 -9.91
C PHE A 184 15.75 -10.11 -9.51
N LYS A 185 15.56 -10.90 -8.45
CA LYS A 185 16.53 -11.88 -7.99
C LYS A 185 15.89 -13.24 -7.82
N ASN A 186 16.44 -14.25 -8.50
CA ASN A 186 16.03 -15.66 -8.37
C ASN A 186 14.54 -15.91 -8.67
N CYS A 187 13.92 -15.13 -9.54
CA CYS A 187 12.56 -15.34 -9.97
C CYS A 187 12.50 -16.35 -11.11
N SER A 188 11.72 -17.41 -10.98
CA SER A 188 11.65 -18.51 -11.94
C SER A 188 10.36 -18.57 -12.77
N ALA A 189 9.35 -17.78 -12.43
CA ALA A 189 8.04 -17.81 -13.05
C ALA A 189 7.54 -16.42 -13.51
N LEU A 190 6.34 -16.39 -14.05
CA LEU A 190 5.72 -15.26 -14.74
C LEU A 190 5.82 -13.94 -13.95
N MET A 191 6.49 -12.98 -14.56
CA MET A 191 6.51 -11.58 -14.12
C MET A 191 5.82 -10.74 -15.17
N ARG A 192 4.97 -9.82 -14.74
CA ARG A 192 4.24 -8.93 -15.65
C ARG A 192 4.48 -7.48 -15.28
N ILE A 193 5.05 -6.73 -16.22
CA ILE A 193 5.15 -5.27 -16.15
C ILE A 193 4.36 -4.74 -17.34
N VAL A 194 3.25 -4.08 -17.07
CA VAL A 194 2.30 -3.63 -18.09
C VAL A 194 1.92 -2.17 -17.89
N ASN A 195 1.79 -1.43 -18.96
CA ASN A 195 1.37 -0.02 -18.94
C ASN A 195 2.21 0.90 -18.03
N CYS A 196 3.45 0.52 -17.74
CA CYS A 196 4.32 1.29 -16.86
C CYS A 196 5.09 2.37 -17.62
N CYS A 197 5.35 3.48 -16.95
CA CYS A 197 6.17 4.56 -17.45
C CYS A 197 7.47 4.68 -16.64
N PHE A 198 8.59 4.82 -17.33
CA PHE A 198 9.91 5.04 -16.75
C PHE A 198 10.42 6.40 -17.23
N ALA A 199 10.46 7.38 -16.34
CA ALA A 199 10.78 8.75 -16.66
C ALA A 199 12.06 9.23 -15.97
N LYS A 200 12.80 10.11 -16.64
CA LYS A 200 14.00 10.75 -16.08
C LYS A 200 15.09 9.78 -15.60
N MET A 201 15.20 8.65 -16.26
CA MET A 201 16.27 7.68 -16.02
C MET A 201 17.52 8.10 -16.82
N GLU A 202 18.11 9.25 -16.48
CA GLU A 202 19.04 10.00 -17.34
C GLU A 202 20.49 9.52 -17.30
N ASN A 203 20.81 8.45 -16.58
CA ASN A 203 22.17 7.96 -16.54
C ASN A 203 22.41 6.86 -17.58
N ASP A 204 23.47 7.00 -18.39
CA ASP A 204 23.94 6.00 -19.34
C ASP A 204 24.20 4.62 -18.72
N SER A 205 24.31 4.57 -17.39
CA SER A 205 24.50 3.34 -16.59
C SER A 205 23.22 2.88 -15.88
N ALA A 206 22.10 3.60 -16.00
CA ALA A 206 20.86 3.22 -15.32
C ALA A 206 20.20 2.05 -16.05
N THR A 207 20.09 0.94 -15.36
CA THR A 207 19.33 -0.21 -15.85
C THR A 207 17.90 -0.09 -15.33
N VAL A 208 16.94 0.14 -16.22
CA VAL A 208 15.53 0.28 -15.85
C VAL A 208 15.03 -0.98 -15.16
N ILE A 209 15.37 -2.15 -15.71
CA ILE A 209 15.01 -3.44 -15.16
C ILE A 209 16.27 -4.31 -15.12
N ASN A 210 16.68 -4.73 -13.94
CA ASN A 210 17.80 -5.64 -13.78
C ASN A 210 17.29 -7.03 -13.40
N CYS A 211 17.63 -8.02 -14.22
CA CYS A 211 17.20 -9.40 -14.04
C CYS A 211 18.42 -10.28 -13.82
N LYS A 212 18.58 -10.83 -12.61
CA LYS A 212 19.62 -11.79 -12.29
C LYS A 212 18.99 -13.17 -12.04
N SER A 213 19.36 -14.15 -12.87
CA SER A 213 18.86 -15.54 -12.77
C SER A 213 17.33 -15.65 -12.89
N VAL A 214 16.73 -14.92 -13.83
CA VAL A 214 15.30 -14.98 -14.12
C VAL A 214 15.07 -15.87 -15.33
N LYS A 215 14.15 -16.84 -15.20
CA LYS A 215 13.67 -17.65 -16.33
C LYS A 215 12.39 -17.00 -16.86
N PHE A 216 12.45 -16.48 -18.08
CA PHE A 216 11.27 -15.96 -18.75
C PHE A 216 10.47 -17.11 -19.37
N GLY A 217 9.19 -17.18 -19.08
CA GLY A 217 8.27 -18.10 -19.75
C GLY A 217 8.17 -17.81 -21.25
N ARG A 218 7.86 -18.82 -22.09
CA ARG A 218 7.99 -18.82 -23.56
C ARG A 218 7.19 -17.78 -24.36
N TYR A 219 6.39 -16.91 -23.76
CA TYR A 219 5.35 -16.22 -24.53
C TYR A 219 5.32 -14.69 -24.48
N HIS A 220 6.35 -13.99 -24.03
CA HIS A 220 6.31 -12.53 -24.11
C HIS A 220 7.58 -11.95 -24.71
N LYS A 221 7.43 -11.37 -25.90
CA LYS A 221 8.43 -10.44 -26.47
C LYS A 221 8.44 -9.17 -25.62
N TRP A 222 9.40 -9.04 -24.76
CA TRP A 222 9.66 -7.79 -24.07
C TRP A 222 10.21 -6.79 -25.08
N LYS A 223 9.42 -5.74 -25.35
CA LYS A 223 9.97 -4.57 -26.01
C LYS A 223 10.62 -3.73 -24.90
N LEU A 224 11.92 -3.95 -24.69
CA LEU A 224 12.74 -2.99 -23.96
C LEU A 224 12.78 -1.71 -24.81
N LEU A 225 12.04 -0.71 -24.40
CA LEU A 225 12.12 0.61 -24.99
C LEU A 225 13.25 1.33 -24.26
N PHE A 226 14.44 1.32 -24.88
CA PHE A 226 15.47 2.29 -24.56
C PHE A 226 15.05 3.61 -25.21
N ILE A 227 14.82 4.63 -24.43
CA ILE A 227 14.71 6.03 -24.89
C ILE A 227 15.90 6.78 -24.33
#